data_182407799837f8b6086201d8f91123ed
#
_entry.id   182407799837f8b6086201d8f91123ed
#
_cell.length_a   1.000
_cell.length_b   1.000
_cell.length_c   1.000
_cell.angle_alpha   90.00
_cell.angle_beta   90.00
_cell.angle_gamma   90.00
#
_symmetry.space_group_name_H-M   'P 1'
#
loop_
_entity.id
_entity.type
_entity.pdbx_description
1 polymer ?
#
loop_
_entity_poly.entity_id
_entity_poly.type
_entity_poly.pdbx_seq_one_letter_code
_entity_poly.pdbx_strand_id
1 'polypeptide(L)'
;KLDFHNFTIRINDRRILKAMAEYSGFPKESFDTVFIILDKMDKIGLEGVAKELEEEGFAKESIDTYLAMFKEISSDIQGVRYCKEKLSGVLDEQIAADLETIISTVEAVKTADFKMAFDPTLVRGMSYYTGPIFEISMDEFGGSVGGGGRYDEMIGKFTGNNTSACGFSIGFERIVMLLLERGYQIPTAKTKKAYLIEKNMPADKLIEIFRQAAEDRKTG
;
A
#
# COMPACT_ATOMS: atom_id res chain seq x y z
N LYS A 1 -13.02 6.37 10.92
CA LYS A 1 -13.92 5.59 11.80
C LYS A 1 -13.17 4.73 12.83
N LEU A 2 -11.94 4.33 12.54
CA LEU A 2 -11.09 3.58 13.47
C LEU A 2 -10.17 4.48 14.30
N ASP A 3 -10.22 5.78 14.06
CA ASP A 3 -9.46 6.82 14.76
C ASP A 3 -7.94 6.58 14.75
N PHE A 4 -7.43 6.13 13.60
CA PHE A 4 -6.01 6.06 13.36
C PHE A 4 -5.46 7.41 12.95
N HIS A 5 -4.35 7.80 13.57
CA HIS A 5 -3.53 8.96 13.27
C HIS A 5 -2.10 8.48 13.00
N ASN A 6 -1.18 9.36 12.66
CA ASN A 6 0.24 9.04 12.46
C ASN A 6 0.47 7.99 11.35
N PHE A 7 -0.21 8.16 10.23
CA PHE A 7 0.05 7.36 9.05
C PHE A 7 0.42 8.23 7.86
N THR A 8 1.17 7.65 6.96
CA THR A 8 1.59 8.28 5.71
C THR A 8 1.03 7.49 4.53
N ILE A 9 0.41 8.19 3.59
CA ILE A 9 0.08 7.62 2.29
C ILE A 9 1.26 7.92 1.35
N ARG A 10 2.08 6.90 1.10
CA ARG A 10 3.15 6.94 0.10
C ARG A 10 2.52 6.73 -1.27
N ILE A 11 2.86 7.54 -2.25
CA ILE A 11 2.33 7.47 -3.62
C ILE A 11 3.46 7.56 -4.64
N ASN A 12 3.32 6.81 -5.72
CA ASN A 12 4.19 6.85 -6.89
C ASN A 12 3.38 6.54 -8.15
N ASP A 13 4.03 6.52 -9.30
CA ASP A 13 3.47 6.03 -10.55
C ASP A 13 4.44 5.06 -11.23
N ARG A 14 3.94 3.90 -11.65
CA ARG A 14 4.75 2.88 -12.35
C ARG A 14 5.44 3.41 -13.60
N ARG A 15 4.85 4.40 -14.26
CA ARG A 15 5.41 5.03 -15.45
C ARG A 15 6.59 5.93 -15.12
N ILE A 16 6.61 6.56 -13.94
CA ILE A 16 7.78 7.31 -13.43
C ILE A 16 8.93 6.33 -13.16
N LEU A 17 8.69 5.20 -12.50
CA LEU A 17 9.71 4.18 -12.29
C LEU A 17 10.33 3.70 -13.61
N LYS A 18 9.50 3.43 -14.61
CA LYS A 18 9.97 3.04 -15.95
C LYS A 18 10.80 4.15 -16.60
N ALA A 19 10.33 5.39 -16.54
CA ALA A 19 11.06 6.54 -17.10
C ALA A 19 12.42 6.76 -16.41
N MET A 20 12.49 6.58 -15.08
CA MET A 20 13.75 6.66 -14.34
C MET A 20 14.75 5.58 -14.80
N ALA A 21 14.30 4.35 -14.97
CA ALA A 21 15.13 3.26 -15.46
C ALA A 21 15.58 3.49 -16.92
N GLU A 22 14.67 3.94 -17.79
CA GLU A 22 14.97 4.25 -19.20
C GLU A 22 15.96 5.41 -19.32
N TYR A 23 15.76 6.49 -18.56
CA TYR A 23 16.66 7.63 -18.52
C TYR A 23 18.07 7.24 -18.07
N SER A 24 18.17 6.30 -17.15
CA SER A 24 19.45 5.80 -16.64
C SER A 24 20.15 4.81 -17.58
N GLY A 25 19.51 4.42 -18.68
CA GLY A 25 20.09 3.53 -19.68
C GLY A 25 19.97 2.03 -19.36
N PHE A 26 19.08 1.63 -18.46
CA PHE A 26 18.79 0.21 -18.28
C PHE A 26 18.02 -0.37 -19.48
N PRO A 27 18.31 -1.63 -19.90
CA PRO A 27 17.54 -2.31 -20.92
C PRO A 27 16.07 -2.49 -20.49
N LYS A 28 15.13 -2.28 -21.43
CA LYS A 28 13.69 -2.35 -21.12
C LYS A 28 13.24 -3.73 -20.59
N GLU A 29 13.86 -4.79 -21.09
CA GLU A 29 13.66 -6.17 -20.65
C GLU A 29 14.11 -6.44 -19.22
N SER A 30 14.97 -5.57 -18.67
CA SER A 30 15.51 -5.70 -17.32
C SER A 30 14.82 -4.85 -16.27
N PHE A 31 13.81 -4.05 -16.65
CA PHE A 31 13.13 -3.13 -15.72
C PHE A 31 12.55 -3.85 -14.50
N ASP A 32 11.96 -5.03 -14.68
CA ASP A 32 11.39 -5.78 -13.57
C ASP A 32 12.48 -6.22 -12.58
N THR A 33 13.66 -6.62 -13.05
CA THR A 33 14.82 -6.94 -12.18
C THR A 33 15.27 -5.70 -11.42
N VAL A 34 15.42 -4.55 -12.09
CA VAL A 34 15.78 -3.27 -11.45
C VAL A 34 14.78 -2.90 -10.36
N PHE A 35 13.48 -3.08 -10.62
CA PHE A 35 12.44 -2.74 -9.66
C PHE A 35 12.39 -3.71 -8.47
N ILE A 36 12.65 -5.00 -8.67
CA ILE A 36 12.75 -5.99 -7.58
C ILE A 36 13.91 -5.64 -6.64
N ILE A 37 15.03 -5.18 -7.19
CA ILE A 37 16.18 -4.74 -6.40
C ILE A 37 15.87 -3.42 -5.68
N LEU A 38 15.25 -2.47 -6.37
CA LEU A 38 14.82 -1.19 -5.79
C LEU A 38 13.86 -1.37 -4.61
N ASP A 39 12.94 -2.34 -4.68
CA ASP A 39 11.96 -2.64 -3.62
C ASP A 39 12.64 -3.03 -2.29
N LYS A 40 13.90 -3.40 -2.32
CA LYS A 40 14.71 -3.68 -1.13
C LYS A 40 15.34 -2.43 -0.51
N MET A 41 15.19 -1.25 -1.12
CA MET A 41 15.85 0.00 -0.71
C MET A 41 15.68 0.28 0.78
N ASP A 42 14.48 0.11 1.33
CA ASP A 42 14.19 0.35 2.74
C ASP A 42 14.99 -0.58 3.70
N LYS A 43 15.46 -1.72 3.18
CA LYS A 43 16.19 -2.75 3.97
C LYS A 43 17.69 -2.66 3.80
N ILE A 44 18.16 -2.46 2.57
CA ILE A 44 19.59 -2.56 2.23
C ILE A 44 20.23 -1.20 1.90
N GLY A 45 19.42 -0.14 1.82
CA GLY A 45 19.88 1.20 1.48
C GLY A 45 20.40 1.35 0.04
N LEU A 46 20.79 2.57 -0.32
CA LEU A 46 21.33 2.88 -1.66
C LEU A 46 22.57 2.07 -2.02
N GLU A 47 23.46 1.84 -1.05
CA GLU A 47 24.69 1.07 -1.27
C GLU A 47 24.40 -0.41 -1.55
N GLY A 48 23.42 -0.98 -0.84
CA GLY A 48 22.99 -2.36 -1.07
C GLY A 48 22.32 -2.52 -2.43
N VAL A 49 21.49 -1.56 -2.83
CA VAL A 49 20.87 -1.54 -4.18
C VAL A 49 21.95 -1.42 -5.27
N ALA A 50 22.94 -0.53 -5.10
CA ALA A 50 24.04 -0.41 -6.03
C ALA A 50 24.76 -1.74 -6.24
N LYS A 51 25.12 -2.40 -5.12
CA LYS A 51 25.83 -3.66 -5.14
C LYS A 51 25.02 -4.77 -5.84
N GLU A 52 23.73 -4.91 -5.53
CA GLU A 52 22.88 -5.92 -6.18
C GLU A 52 22.73 -5.66 -7.69
N LEU A 53 22.63 -4.38 -8.11
CA LEU A 53 22.58 -4.03 -9.53
C LEU A 53 23.93 -4.33 -10.23
N GLU A 54 25.08 -4.12 -9.57
CA GLU A 54 26.38 -4.50 -10.09
C GLU A 54 26.53 -6.03 -10.21
N GLU A 55 26.04 -6.79 -9.23
CA GLU A 55 26.04 -8.27 -9.25
C GLU A 55 25.20 -8.83 -10.39
N GLU A 56 24.10 -8.15 -10.78
CA GLU A 56 23.29 -8.48 -11.97
C GLU A 56 23.97 -8.09 -13.30
N GLY A 57 25.13 -7.43 -13.25
CA GLY A 57 25.93 -7.08 -14.42
C GLY A 57 25.51 -5.80 -15.15
N PHE A 58 24.74 -4.93 -14.51
CA PHE A 58 24.39 -3.64 -15.09
C PHE A 58 25.58 -2.68 -15.13
N ALA A 59 25.59 -1.81 -16.15
CA ALA A 59 26.65 -0.83 -16.32
C ALA A 59 26.69 0.17 -15.15
N LYS A 60 27.90 0.42 -14.63
CA LYS A 60 28.09 1.33 -13.50
C LYS A 60 27.52 2.71 -13.75
N GLU A 61 27.67 3.25 -14.96
CA GLU A 61 27.12 4.55 -15.35
C GLU A 61 25.60 4.61 -15.20
N SER A 62 24.90 3.54 -15.60
CA SER A 62 23.45 3.42 -15.42
C SER A 62 23.06 3.38 -13.95
N ILE A 63 23.79 2.61 -13.13
CA ILE A 63 23.57 2.52 -11.69
C ILE A 63 23.78 3.87 -11.01
N ASP A 64 24.91 4.53 -11.29
CA ASP A 64 25.26 5.83 -10.70
C ASP A 64 24.21 6.89 -11.07
N THR A 65 23.79 6.95 -12.34
CA THR A 65 22.75 7.87 -12.82
C THR A 65 21.41 7.61 -12.12
N TYR A 66 21.02 6.35 -12.00
CA TYR A 66 19.77 5.95 -11.36
C TYR A 66 19.73 6.31 -9.88
N LEU A 67 20.77 5.95 -9.15
CA LEU A 67 20.84 6.18 -7.72
C LEU A 67 21.05 7.65 -7.34
N ALA A 68 21.68 8.45 -8.22
CA ALA A 68 21.80 9.88 -8.02
C ALA A 68 20.44 10.58 -7.93
N MET A 69 19.46 10.15 -8.73
CA MET A 69 18.11 10.72 -8.70
C MET A 69 17.44 10.58 -7.33
N PHE A 70 17.59 9.44 -6.65
CA PHE A 70 16.99 9.23 -5.33
C PHE A 70 17.55 10.13 -4.23
N LYS A 71 18.74 10.68 -4.43
CA LYS A 71 19.36 11.66 -3.50
C LYS A 71 18.80 13.07 -3.69
N GLU A 72 18.27 13.36 -4.88
CA GLU A 72 17.81 14.70 -5.27
C GLU A 72 16.28 14.82 -5.16
N ILE A 73 15.54 13.70 -5.25
CA ILE A 73 14.08 13.68 -5.19
C ILE A 73 13.62 13.93 -3.75
N SER A 74 12.82 14.99 -3.55
CA SER A 74 12.11 15.21 -2.29
C SER A 74 10.81 14.39 -2.20
N SER A 75 10.36 14.11 -0.98
CA SER A 75 9.16 13.29 -0.72
C SER A 75 7.85 14.08 -0.77
N ASP A 76 7.82 15.15 -1.53
CA ASP A 76 6.67 16.02 -1.70
C ASP A 76 6.38 16.30 -3.19
N ILE A 77 5.50 17.24 -3.47
CA ILE A 77 5.16 17.66 -4.83
C ILE A 77 6.35 18.18 -5.63
N GLN A 78 7.40 18.71 -4.96
CA GLN A 78 8.60 19.17 -5.65
C GLN A 78 9.39 17.99 -6.21
N GLY A 79 9.38 16.83 -5.54
CA GLY A 79 9.95 15.59 -6.08
C GLY A 79 9.28 15.13 -7.37
N VAL A 80 7.95 15.29 -7.47
CA VAL A 80 7.21 15.00 -8.71
C VAL A 80 7.64 15.96 -9.83
N ARG A 81 7.77 17.25 -9.52
CA ARG A 81 8.24 18.28 -10.47
C ARG A 81 9.67 18.04 -10.92
N TYR A 82 10.53 17.66 -10.00
CA TYR A 82 11.90 17.25 -10.35
C TYR A 82 11.88 16.09 -11.35
N CYS A 83 11.07 15.06 -11.13
CA CYS A 83 10.93 13.95 -12.08
C CYS A 83 10.44 14.44 -13.43
N LYS A 84 9.45 15.35 -13.48
CA LYS A 84 8.94 15.93 -14.72
C LYS A 84 10.05 16.63 -15.52
N GLU A 85 10.86 17.44 -14.88
CA GLU A 85 11.94 18.19 -15.51
C GLU A 85 13.11 17.28 -15.92
N LYS A 86 13.58 16.45 -14.99
CA LYS A 86 14.74 15.57 -15.17
C LYS A 86 14.50 14.51 -16.23
N LEU A 87 13.28 13.95 -16.28
CA LEU A 87 12.91 12.86 -17.18
C LEU A 87 12.24 13.38 -18.46
N SER A 88 12.35 14.68 -18.75
CA SER A 88 11.84 15.27 -19.99
C SER A 88 12.39 14.50 -21.21
N GLY A 89 11.50 14.09 -22.10
CA GLY A 89 11.81 13.28 -23.27
C GLY A 89 11.63 11.77 -23.11
N VAL A 90 11.53 11.24 -21.86
CA VAL A 90 11.22 9.83 -21.58
C VAL A 90 9.95 9.66 -20.75
N LEU A 91 9.55 10.67 -19.98
CA LEU A 91 8.32 10.71 -19.21
C LEU A 91 7.29 11.63 -19.90
N ASP A 92 6.08 11.12 -20.11
CA ASP A 92 4.96 11.96 -20.52
C ASP A 92 4.63 12.96 -19.39
N GLU A 93 4.65 14.26 -19.72
CA GLU A 93 4.37 15.34 -18.76
C GLU A 93 3.02 15.22 -18.08
N GLN A 94 2.01 14.63 -18.75
CA GLN A 94 0.68 14.44 -18.20
C GLN A 94 0.70 13.50 -16.98
N ILE A 95 1.61 12.52 -16.95
CA ILE A 95 1.76 11.58 -15.83
C ILE A 95 2.14 12.32 -14.55
N ALA A 96 3.12 13.22 -14.63
CA ALA A 96 3.52 14.04 -13.49
C ALA A 96 2.41 15.02 -13.09
N ALA A 97 1.74 15.65 -14.05
CA ALA A 97 0.62 16.56 -13.78
C ALA A 97 -0.57 15.84 -13.10
N ASP A 98 -0.89 14.64 -13.52
CA ASP A 98 -1.92 13.82 -12.90
C ASP A 98 -1.56 13.48 -11.44
N LEU A 99 -0.31 13.10 -11.17
CA LEU A 99 0.16 12.79 -9.83
C LEU A 99 0.17 14.02 -8.92
N GLU A 100 0.60 15.19 -9.42
CA GLU A 100 0.48 16.47 -8.73
C GLU A 100 -0.98 16.79 -8.38
N THR A 101 -1.89 16.55 -9.33
CA THR A 101 -3.33 16.76 -9.13
C THR A 101 -3.86 15.84 -8.03
N ILE A 102 -3.49 14.56 -8.02
CA ILE A 102 -3.91 13.63 -6.97
C ILE A 102 -3.43 14.11 -5.60
N ILE A 103 -2.13 14.42 -5.47
CA ILE A 103 -1.54 14.85 -4.19
C ILE A 103 -2.22 16.13 -3.69
N SER A 104 -2.30 17.16 -4.54
CA SER A 104 -2.87 18.45 -4.16
C SER A 104 -4.35 18.37 -3.83
N THR A 105 -5.12 17.56 -4.58
CA THR A 105 -6.55 17.37 -4.30
C THR A 105 -6.77 16.66 -2.97
N VAL A 106 -6.03 15.58 -2.69
CA VAL A 106 -6.12 14.86 -1.41
C VAL A 106 -5.75 15.78 -0.25
N GLU A 107 -4.66 16.55 -0.37
CA GLU A 107 -4.26 17.53 0.65
C GLU A 107 -5.33 18.60 0.91
N ALA A 108 -6.01 19.05 -0.14
CA ALA A 108 -7.06 20.07 -0.04
C ALA A 108 -8.35 19.56 0.60
N VAL A 109 -8.70 18.27 0.42
CA VAL A 109 -9.98 17.70 0.87
C VAL A 109 -9.88 16.80 2.08
N LYS A 110 -8.67 16.43 2.52
CA LYS A 110 -8.49 15.57 3.67
C LYS A 110 -9.08 16.20 4.94
N THR A 111 -9.80 15.40 5.72
CA THR A 111 -10.40 15.80 7.00
C THR A 111 -9.71 15.12 8.20
N ALA A 112 -8.90 14.11 7.94
CA ALA A 112 -8.10 13.42 8.94
C ALA A 112 -6.65 13.91 8.90
N ASP A 113 -5.95 13.79 10.03
CA ASP A 113 -4.53 14.12 10.12
C ASP A 113 -3.68 12.92 9.62
N PHE A 114 -3.20 13.03 8.38
CA PHE A 114 -2.25 12.10 7.78
C PHE A 114 -1.35 12.84 6.78
N LYS A 115 -0.23 12.23 6.47
CA LYS A 115 0.73 12.77 5.50
C LYS A 115 0.55 12.11 4.13
N MET A 116 0.71 12.92 3.08
CA MET A 116 0.95 12.42 1.72
C MET A 116 2.44 12.55 1.42
N ALA A 117 3.04 11.50 0.88
CA ALA A 117 4.43 11.52 0.49
C ALA A 117 4.60 10.92 -0.92
N PHE A 118 5.22 11.69 -1.82
CA PHE A 118 5.76 11.12 -3.05
C PHE A 118 6.96 10.24 -2.72
N ASP A 119 6.96 9.02 -3.19
CA ASP A 119 8.00 8.06 -2.89
C ASP A 119 8.47 7.33 -4.14
N PRO A 120 9.57 7.78 -4.74
CA PRO A 120 10.11 7.19 -5.95
C PRO A 120 10.64 5.77 -5.74
N THR A 121 10.82 5.32 -4.49
CA THR A 121 11.25 3.95 -4.19
C THR A 121 10.09 2.99 -4.05
N LEU A 122 8.86 3.49 -4.00
CA LEU A 122 7.68 2.66 -3.87
C LEU A 122 7.46 1.83 -5.15
N VAL A 123 7.73 0.54 -5.03
CA VAL A 123 7.51 -0.47 -6.07
C VAL A 123 6.44 -1.43 -5.57
N ARG A 124 5.21 -1.28 -6.01
CA ARG A 124 4.13 -2.18 -5.63
C ARG A 124 3.58 -2.94 -6.82
N GLY A 125 3.09 -4.16 -6.58
CA GLY A 125 2.35 -4.96 -7.56
C GLY A 125 3.16 -5.24 -8.80
N MET A 126 3.85 -6.35 -8.80
CA MET A 126 4.80 -6.75 -9.84
C MET A 126 4.18 -6.70 -11.18
N SER A 127 3.75 -6.32 -11.99
CA SER A 127 3.30 -6.38 -13.40
C SER A 127 1.85 -5.98 -13.67
N TYR A 128 0.96 -5.92 -12.70
CA TYR A 128 -0.45 -5.62 -12.97
C TYR A 128 -0.86 -4.16 -12.79
N TYR A 129 -0.12 -3.33 -12.05
CA TYR A 129 -0.38 -1.90 -11.96
C TYR A 129 0.14 -1.17 -13.18
N THR A 130 -0.65 -0.25 -13.72
CA THR A 130 -0.41 0.47 -14.98
C THR A 130 -0.25 1.98 -14.82
N GLY A 131 -0.43 2.50 -13.64
CA GLY A 131 -0.37 3.93 -13.33
C GLY A 131 -0.02 4.19 -11.87
N PRO A 132 -0.73 5.13 -11.21
CA PRO A 132 -0.50 5.44 -9.81
C PRO A 132 -0.60 4.22 -8.91
N ILE A 133 0.32 4.13 -7.96
CA ILE A 133 0.38 3.13 -6.89
C ILE A 133 0.51 3.85 -5.57
N PHE A 134 -0.07 3.28 -4.52
CA PHE A 134 0.00 3.87 -3.19
C PHE A 134 0.05 2.82 -2.09
N GLU A 135 0.62 3.23 -0.98
CA GLU A 135 0.79 2.43 0.22
C GLU A 135 0.46 3.25 1.46
N ILE A 136 -0.20 2.63 2.42
CA ILE A 136 -0.46 3.23 3.73
C ILE A 136 0.53 2.63 4.72
N SER A 137 1.48 3.42 5.18
CA SER A 137 2.42 3.06 6.24
C SER A 137 2.01 3.71 7.56
N MET A 138 2.12 2.96 8.63
CA MET A 138 1.84 3.44 9.98
C MET A 138 3.11 3.41 10.83
N ASP A 139 3.40 4.52 11.48
CA ASP A 139 4.59 4.68 12.31
C ASP A 139 4.64 3.64 13.44
N GLU A 140 3.48 3.37 14.05
CA GLU A 140 3.34 2.42 15.17
C GLU A 140 3.59 0.96 14.75
N PHE A 141 3.29 0.62 13.50
CA PHE A 141 3.49 -0.74 12.99
C PHE A 141 4.87 -0.93 12.34
N GLY A 142 5.54 0.18 11.98
CA GLY A 142 6.82 0.14 11.26
C GLY A 142 6.71 -0.47 9.85
N GLY A 143 5.53 -0.43 9.22
CA GLY A 143 5.31 -1.03 7.92
C GLY A 143 3.96 -0.73 7.29
N SER A 144 3.71 -1.38 6.16
CA SER A 144 2.48 -1.22 5.38
C SER A 144 1.27 -1.88 6.04
N VAL A 145 0.18 -1.15 6.15
CA VAL A 145 -1.13 -1.66 6.62
C VAL A 145 -2.18 -1.74 5.51
N GLY A 146 -1.86 -1.23 4.34
CA GLY A 146 -2.73 -1.29 3.17
C GLY A 146 -2.05 -0.71 1.94
N GLY A 147 -2.66 -0.86 0.79
CA GLY A 147 -2.18 -0.26 -0.43
C GLY A 147 -2.92 -0.74 -1.67
N GLY A 148 -2.65 -0.09 -2.78
CA GLY A 148 -3.34 -0.32 -4.03
C GLY A 148 -2.73 0.42 -5.20
N GLY A 149 -3.52 0.59 -6.25
CA GLY A 149 -3.11 1.32 -7.44
C GLY A 149 -4.08 1.14 -8.59
N ARG A 150 -3.72 1.69 -9.73
CA ARG A 150 -4.45 1.59 -11.00
C ARG A 150 -4.02 0.36 -11.78
N TYR A 151 -4.98 -0.42 -12.31
CA TYR A 151 -4.72 -1.70 -12.98
C TYR A 151 -5.64 -1.94 -14.19
N ASP A 152 -5.77 -0.96 -15.04
CA ASP A 152 -6.66 -0.93 -16.22
C ASP A 152 -6.45 -2.13 -17.14
N GLU A 153 -5.18 -2.44 -17.47
CA GLU A 153 -4.85 -3.53 -18.40
C GLU A 153 -5.25 -4.91 -17.86
N MET A 154 -5.18 -5.09 -16.55
CA MET A 154 -5.59 -6.35 -15.94
C MET A 154 -7.10 -6.59 -16.17
N ILE A 155 -7.91 -5.57 -15.94
CA ILE A 155 -9.36 -5.64 -16.20
C ILE A 155 -9.62 -5.80 -17.69
N GLY A 156 -8.88 -5.08 -18.55
CA GLY A 156 -8.98 -5.20 -20.00
C GLY A 156 -8.76 -6.62 -20.52
N LYS A 157 -7.84 -7.37 -19.92
CA LYS A 157 -7.60 -8.79 -20.26
C LYS A 157 -8.79 -9.70 -19.99
N PHE A 158 -9.60 -9.40 -18.97
CA PHE A 158 -10.79 -10.17 -18.62
C PHE A 158 -12.02 -9.75 -19.39
N THR A 159 -12.17 -8.46 -19.67
CA THR A 159 -13.39 -7.91 -20.30
C THR A 159 -13.28 -7.76 -21.81
N GLY A 160 -12.07 -7.83 -22.36
CA GLY A 160 -11.80 -7.54 -23.77
C GLY A 160 -11.91 -6.07 -24.14
N ASN A 161 -12.16 -5.18 -23.19
CA ASN A 161 -12.30 -3.74 -23.38
C ASN A 161 -11.35 -2.96 -22.48
N ASN A 162 -10.89 -1.81 -22.95
CA ASN A 162 -10.11 -0.90 -22.12
C ASN A 162 -11.01 -0.31 -21.01
N THR A 163 -10.83 -0.78 -19.78
CA THR A 163 -11.66 -0.40 -18.63
C THR A 163 -10.76 0.19 -17.55
N SER A 164 -10.99 1.46 -17.22
CA SER A 164 -10.27 2.09 -16.11
C SER A 164 -10.63 1.44 -14.79
N ALA A 165 -9.62 1.01 -14.06
CA ALA A 165 -9.79 0.34 -12.77
C ALA A 165 -8.72 0.76 -11.77
N CYS A 166 -9.17 1.08 -10.56
CA CYS A 166 -8.32 1.37 -9.41
C CYS A 166 -8.92 0.69 -8.18
N GLY A 167 -8.07 0.20 -7.31
CA GLY A 167 -8.52 -0.41 -6.06
C GLY A 167 -7.42 -0.53 -5.03
N PHE A 168 -7.81 -0.94 -3.84
CA PHE A 168 -6.86 -1.14 -2.74
C PHE A 168 -7.32 -2.27 -1.83
N SER A 169 -6.39 -2.77 -1.03
CA SER A 169 -6.66 -3.70 0.05
C SER A 169 -6.09 -3.19 1.37
N ILE A 170 -6.71 -3.61 2.45
CA ILE A 170 -6.28 -3.31 3.82
C ILE A 170 -5.81 -4.61 4.45
N GLY A 171 -4.67 -4.58 5.14
CA GLY A 171 -4.17 -5.71 5.92
C GLY A 171 -5.01 -5.90 7.18
N PHE A 172 -6.05 -6.74 7.08
CA PHE A 172 -7.04 -6.93 8.15
C PHE A 172 -6.37 -7.29 9.48
N GLU A 173 -5.50 -8.28 9.48
CA GLU A 173 -4.81 -8.75 10.70
C GLU A 173 -3.94 -7.64 11.31
N ARG A 174 -3.27 -6.84 10.47
CA ARG A 174 -2.43 -5.72 10.92
C ARG A 174 -3.25 -4.64 11.60
N ILE A 175 -4.40 -4.30 11.04
CA ILE A 175 -5.34 -3.34 11.63
C ILE A 175 -5.91 -3.88 12.95
N VAL A 176 -6.28 -5.16 13.00
CA VAL A 176 -6.76 -5.79 14.24
C VAL A 176 -5.69 -5.79 15.33
N MET A 177 -4.44 -6.11 15.01
CA MET A 177 -3.32 -6.05 15.96
C MET A 177 -3.17 -4.64 16.55
N LEU A 178 -3.13 -3.62 15.70
CA LEU A 178 -3.02 -2.23 16.13
C LEU A 178 -4.20 -1.79 17.02
N LEU A 179 -5.41 -2.22 16.71
CA LEU A 179 -6.58 -1.94 17.53
C LEU A 179 -6.49 -2.62 18.90
N LEU A 180 -6.02 -3.87 18.94
CA LEU A 180 -5.83 -4.61 20.21
C LEU A 180 -4.74 -3.98 21.07
N GLU A 181 -3.62 -3.56 20.50
CA GLU A 181 -2.53 -2.87 21.19
C GLU A 181 -2.99 -1.53 21.79
N ARG A 182 -3.90 -0.83 21.14
CA ARG A 182 -4.55 0.39 21.63
C ARG A 182 -5.65 0.13 22.67
N GLY A 183 -5.92 -1.12 22.99
CA GLY A 183 -7.01 -1.50 23.93
C GLY A 183 -8.40 -1.21 23.38
N TYR A 184 -8.56 -1.17 22.02
CA TYR A 184 -9.85 -0.93 21.39
C TYR A 184 -10.82 -2.05 21.77
N GLN A 185 -11.95 -1.65 22.33
CA GLN A 185 -13.04 -2.57 22.65
C GLN A 185 -14.18 -2.35 21.69
N ILE A 186 -14.60 -3.43 21.02
CA ILE A 186 -15.83 -3.38 20.23
C ILE A 186 -16.97 -3.09 21.19
N PRO A 187 -17.75 -2.02 20.98
CA PRO A 187 -18.93 -1.76 21.81
C PRO A 187 -19.91 -2.92 21.63
N THR A 188 -19.82 -3.92 22.47
CA THR A 188 -20.79 -5.02 22.48
C THR A 188 -21.90 -4.61 23.44
N ALA A 189 -23.01 -4.16 22.88
CA ALA A 189 -24.24 -3.89 23.64
C ALA A 189 -24.89 -5.17 24.18
N LYS A 190 -24.25 -6.33 24.00
CA LYS A 190 -24.86 -7.63 24.29
C LYS A 190 -24.22 -8.26 25.52
N THR A 191 -25.03 -8.45 26.55
CA THR A 191 -24.66 -9.22 27.73
C THR A 191 -24.41 -10.67 27.29
N LYS A 192 -23.20 -11.17 27.49
CA LYS A 192 -22.92 -12.59 27.26
C LYS A 192 -23.51 -13.40 28.41
N LYS A 193 -24.37 -14.40 28.09
CA LYS A 193 -24.89 -15.37 29.05
C LYS A 193 -24.17 -16.69 28.83
N ALA A 194 -23.74 -17.33 29.90
CA ALA A 194 -23.21 -18.69 29.89
C ALA A 194 -24.05 -19.57 30.78
N TYR A 195 -24.45 -20.72 30.26
CA TYR A 195 -25.16 -21.74 31.01
C TYR A 195 -24.18 -22.82 31.44
N LEU A 196 -24.01 -22.99 32.74
CA LEU A 196 -23.19 -24.05 33.31
C LEU A 196 -24.08 -25.22 33.61
N ILE A 197 -23.84 -26.39 33.00
CA ILE A 197 -24.64 -27.60 33.14
C ILE A 197 -23.82 -28.61 33.94
N GLU A 198 -24.41 -29.09 35.04
CA GLU A 198 -23.82 -30.14 35.85
C GLU A 198 -23.91 -31.51 35.15
N LYS A 199 -22.92 -32.36 35.35
CA LYS A 199 -22.80 -33.66 34.67
C LYS A 199 -24.03 -34.58 34.82
N ASN A 200 -24.77 -34.49 35.93
CA ASN A 200 -25.88 -35.38 36.28
C ASN A 200 -27.24 -34.64 36.33
N MET A 201 -27.37 -33.56 35.56
CA MET A 201 -28.62 -32.78 35.52
C MET A 201 -29.79 -33.64 34.95
N PRO A 202 -30.98 -33.61 35.56
CA PRO A 202 -32.15 -34.27 35.03
C PRO A 202 -32.53 -33.78 33.63
N ALA A 203 -33.02 -34.68 32.78
CA ALA A 203 -33.27 -34.40 31.37
C ALA A 203 -34.35 -33.31 31.14
N ASP A 204 -35.35 -33.21 31.97
CA ASP A 204 -36.39 -32.17 31.95
C ASP A 204 -35.77 -30.77 32.18
N LYS A 205 -34.89 -30.61 33.17
CA LYS A 205 -34.17 -29.37 33.43
C LYS A 205 -33.19 -29.01 32.31
N LEU A 206 -32.54 -30.00 31.73
CA LEU A 206 -31.64 -29.79 30.60
C LEU A 206 -32.42 -29.24 29.39
N ILE A 207 -33.62 -29.78 29.11
CA ILE A 207 -34.45 -29.27 28.02
C ILE A 207 -34.91 -27.84 28.29
N GLU A 208 -35.22 -27.49 29.53
CA GLU A 208 -35.61 -26.13 29.91
C GLU A 208 -34.45 -25.13 29.67
N ILE A 209 -33.25 -25.50 30.08
CA ILE A 209 -32.06 -24.67 29.84
C ILE A 209 -31.79 -24.50 28.35
N PHE A 210 -31.91 -25.54 27.54
CA PHE A 210 -31.71 -25.42 26.09
C PHE A 210 -32.80 -24.55 25.44
N ARG A 211 -34.02 -24.58 25.87
CA ARG A 211 -35.09 -23.68 25.42
C ARG A 211 -34.73 -22.23 25.76
N GLN A 212 -34.32 -21.96 26.99
CA GLN A 212 -33.95 -20.63 27.41
C GLN A 212 -32.71 -20.10 26.62
N ALA A 213 -31.72 -20.93 26.41
CA ALA A 213 -30.57 -20.58 25.60
C ALA A 213 -30.94 -20.31 24.13
N ALA A 214 -31.94 -21.02 23.60
CA ALA A 214 -32.42 -20.75 22.25
C ALA A 214 -33.17 -19.41 22.14
N GLU A 215 -33.98 -19.06 23.14
CA GLU A 215 -34.64 -17.74 23.21
C GLU A 215 -33.63 -16.61 23.38
N ASP A 216 -32.63 -16.75 24.27
CA ASP A 216 -31.61 -15.75 24.47
C ASP A 216 -30.78 -15.49 23.18
N ARG A 217 -30.55 -16.49 22.33
CA ARG A 217 -29.89 -16.32 21.04
C ARG A 217 -30.73 -15.55 20.02
N LYS A 218 -32.03 -15.53 20.11
CA LYS A 218 -32.92 -14.75 19.22
C LYS A 218 -32.88 -13.25 19.56
N THR A 219 -32.71 -12.94 20.83
CA THR A 219 -32.76 -11.56 21.36
C THR A 219 -31.38 -10.93 21.51
N GLY A 220 -30.30 -11.69 21.40
CA GLY A 220 -28.91 -11.33 21.59
C GLY A 220 -28.05 -11.55 20.37
#